data_014bc47b7c3f7b1000abfea1af7a6823
#
_entry.id   014bc47b7c3f7b1000abfea1af7a6823
#
_cell.length_a   1.000
_cell.length_b   1.000
_cell.length_c   1.000
_cell.angle_alpha   90.00
_cell.angle_beta   90.00
_cell.angle_gamma   90.00
#
_symmetry.space_group_name_H-M   'P 1'
#
loop_
_entity.id
_entity.type
_entity.pdbx_description
1 polymer ?
#
loop_
_entity_poly.entity_id
_entity_poly.type
_entity_poly.pdbx_seq_one_letter_code
_entity_poly.pdbx_strand_id
1 'polypeptide(L)'
;MKKFTLFTVFIFIALNSSFGQTKAKKADYFPAYNNWQHKAPSQLMLDSAQLNKAISFAMTHEAKSSHDGALSQFQSFGKEPFSEAIGPLTERGGPAGIIIYKGYIVAQWGDPERVDIVNSVTKSFLSTVIGLAVDRGMIHSTMDTVARYVSPIEVYNPAAQLSGYNADGDMINPFSSAHDRRLTWEVMLRQTSDWEGTLWGKPDWADRPPAGDIEQYKNRKRNDPGTVWKYNDVRVNALALAALSVWRKPLPQVLKENIMDPIGASATWRWFGYRNSWVVMDGQIMQSVSGGGHWGGGMFINAYDMGRFGLLTLHHGNWNGKQLISEQWVKQALTPTAANTGYGYMNWFLNTDKKLLPSAPANTWVHIGNGNNIIYCDPDHDLVVVARWIDNNSMDGLINNILQAVK
;
A
#
# COMPACT_ATOMS: atom_id res chain seq x y z
N MET A 1 -95.26 -12.70 3.47
CA MET A 1 -93.85 -13.00 3.66
C MET A 1 -93.12 -12.79 2.35
N LYS A 2 -92.46 -11.63 2.14
CA LYS A 2 -91.76 -11.31 0.92
C LYS A 2 -90.28 -11.52 1.21
N LYS A 3 -89.60 -12.41 0.48
CA LYS A 3 -88.14 -12.62 0.57
C LYS A 3 -87.39 -11.53 -0.28
N PHE A 4 -86.54 -10.76 0.34
CA PHE A 4 -85.60 -9.90 -0.36
C PHE A 4 -84.34 -10.68 -0.61
N THR A 5 -83.91 -10.77 -1.85
CA THR A 5 -82.64 -11.36 -2.28
C THR A 5 -81.65 -10.20 -2.52
N LEU A 6 -80.58 -10.17 -1.74
CA LEU A 6 -79.52 -9.16 -1.85
C LEU A 6 -78.46 -9.68 -2.85
N PHE A 7 -78.24 -8.94 -3.98
CA PHE A 7 -77.21 -9.21 -4.95
C PHE A 7 -75.97 -8.43 -4.61
N THR A 8 -74.92 -9.09 -4.21
CA THR A 8 -73.60 -8.50 -3.95
C THR A 8 -72.75 -8.48 -5.21
N VAL A 9 -72.48 -7.33 -5.78
CA VAL A 9 -71.62 -7.16 -6.96
C VAL A 9 -70.17 -7.02 -6.46
N PHE A 10 -69.32 -7.98 -6.80
CA PHE A 10 -67.87 -7.90 -6.59
C PHE A 10 -67.23 -7.16 -7.78
N ILE A 11 -66.69 -5.98 -7.54
CA ILE A 11 -65.85 -5.23 -8.50
C ILE A 11 -64.38 -5.71 -8.32
N PHE A 12 -63.89 -6.46 -9.29
CA PHE A 12 -62.45 -6.78 -9.38
C PHE A 12 -61.70 -5.58 -9.97
N ILE A 13 -60.93 -4.84 -9.13
CA ILE A 13 -59.96 -3.86 -9.57
C ILE A 13 -58.66 -4.61 -9.89
N ALA A 14 -58.35 -4.79 -11.16
CA ALA A 14 -57.07 -5.29 -11.62
C ALA A 14 -56.01 -4.20 -11.44
N LEU A 15 -55.19 -4.29 -10.39
CA LEU A 15 -53.98 -3.50 -10.22
C LEU A 15 -52.90 -4.02 -11.18
N ASN A 16 -52.70 -3.31 -12.30
CA ASN A 16 -51.55 -3.52 -13.17
C ASN A 16 -50.30 -2.97 -12.46
N SER A 17 -49.58 -3.84 -11.77
CA SER A 17 -48.22 -3.54 -11.23
C SER A 17 -47.24 -3.59 -12.40
N SER A 18 -46.93 -2.43 -12.98
CA SER A 18 -45.78 -2.28 -13.87
C SER A 18 -44.52 -2.48 -13.06
N PHE A 19 -43.99 -3.70 -13.01
CA PHE A 19 -42.62 -3.94 -12.57
C PHE A 19 -41.67 -3.32 -13.60
N GLY A 20 -41.15 -2.13 -13.29
CA GLY A 20 -40.00 -1.59 -14.00
C GLY A 20 -38.83 -2.56 -13.84
N GLN A 21 -38.44 -3.19 -14.95
CA GLN A 21 -37.18 -3.96 -15.00
C GLN A 21 -36.02 -2.97 -14.73
N THR A 22 -35.59 -2.88 -13.49
CA THR A 22 -34.27 -2.33 -13.17
C THR A 22 -33.26 -3.23 -13.90
N LYS A 23 -32.58 -2.68 -14.92
CA LYS A 23 -31.44 -3.36 -15.55
C LYS A 23 -30.50 -3.76 -14.42
N ALA A 24 -30.34 -5.06 -14.19
CA ALA A 24 -29.39 -5.57 -13.22
C ALA A 24 -28.01 -4.95 -13.54
N LYS A 25 -27.41 -4.23 -12.59
CA LYS A 25 -26.08 -3.69 -12.73
C LYS A 25 -25.18 -4.89 -13.06
N LYS A 26 -24.48 -4.84 -14.19
CA LYS A 26 -23.58 -5.90 -14.60
C LYS A 26 -22.57 -6.09 -13.45
N ALA A 27 -22.46 -7.31 -12.93
CA ALA A 27 -21.51 -7.59 -11.85
C ALA A 27 -20.09 -7.26 -12.32
N ASP A 28 -19.33 -6.59 -11.46
CA ASP A 28 -17.95 -6.28 -11.71
C ASP A 28 -17.16 -7.59 -11.86
N TYR A 29 -16.16 -7.61 -12.75
CA TYR A 29 -15.32 -8.79 -12.94
C TYR A 29 -14.11 -8.74 -11.99
N PHE A 30 -13.95 -9.81 -11.22
CA PHE A 30 -12.77 -10.05 -10.37
C PHE A 30 -12.06 -11.32 -10.84
N PRO A 31 -10.73 -11.24 -11.08
CA PRO A 31 -9.98 -12.40 -11.57
C PRO A 31 -9.83 -13.48 -10.49
N ALA A 32 -10.10 -14.72 -10.87
CA ALA A 32 -9.83 -15.89 -10.04
C ALA A 32 -8.30 -16.14 -9.93
N TYR A 33 -7.91 -17.01 -8.99
CA TYR A 33 -6.53 -17.45 -8.87
C TYR A 33 -6.07 -18.10 -10.19
N ASN A 34 -4.89 -17.73 -10.67
CA ASN A 34 -4.27 -18.20 -11.92
C ASN A 34 -5.15 -18.07 -13.18
N ASN A 35 -6.21 -17.26 -13.16
CA ASN A 35 -7.11 -17.09 -14.28
C ASN A 35 -7.54 -15.62 -14.41
N TRP A 36 -6.66 -14.77 -14.92
CA TRP A 36 -6.99 -13.38 -15.22
C TRP A 36 -7.32 -13.23 -16.69
N GLN A 37 -8.57 -12.90 -16.98
CA GLN A 37 -9.03 -12.77 -18.36
C GLN A 37 -8.45 -11.51 -19.02
N HIS A 38 -7.99 -11.70 -20.24
CA HIS A 38 -7.59 -10.62 -21.14
C HIS A 38 -8.74 -10.28 -22.07
N LYS A 39 -8.88 -9.00 -22.40
CA LYS A 39 -9.78 -8.54 -23.46
C LYS A 39 -9.05 -7.63 -24.42
N ALA A 40 -9.35 -7.78 -25.72
CA ALA A 40 -8.87 -6.82 -26.69
C ALA A 40 -9.44 -5.43 -26.34
N PRO A 41 -8.65 -4.35 -26.42
CA PRO A 41 -9.11 -2.99 -26.10
C PRO A 41 -10.42 -2.61 -26.80
N SER A 42 -10.58 -2.99 -28.06
CA SER A 42 -11.78 -2.73 -28.86
C SER A 42 -13.06 -3.37 -28.30
N GLN A 43 -12.96 -4.51 -27.59
CA GLN A 43 -14.09 -5.15 -26.95
C GLN A 43 -14.65 -4.34 -25.77
N LEU A 44 -13.85 -3.41 -25.25
CA LEU A 44 -14.21 -2.53 -24.15
C LEU A 44 -14.26 -1.05 -24.61
N MET A 45 -14.32 -0.81 -25.93
CA MET A 45 -14.39 0.52 -26.56
C MET A 45 -13.16 1.40 -26.29
N LEU A 46 -12.00 0.80 -25.99
CA LEU A 46 -10.75 1.53 -25.87
C LEU A 46 -10.08 1.70 -27.23
N ASP A 47 -9.33 2.79 -27.38
CA ASP A 47 -8.51 3.04 -28.56
C ASP A 47 -7.21 2.23 -28.49
N SER A 48 -7.13 1.15 -29.30
CA SER A 48 -5.97 0.26 -29.35
C SER A 48 -4.70 0.95 -29.83
N ALA A 49 -4.82 1.91 -30.76
CA ALA A 49 -3.66 2.63 -31.28
C ALA A 49 -3.06 3.54 -30.19
N GLN A 50 -3.93 4.17 -29.41
CA GLN A 50 -3.49 5.04 -28.31
C GLN A 50 -2.89 4.22 -27.15
N LEU A 51 -3.44 3.04 -26.84
CA LEU A 51 -2.81 2.14 -25.86
C LEU A 51 -1.43 1.66 -26.32
N ASN A 52 -1.25 1.36 -27.61
CA ASN A 52 0.07 1.00 -28.14
C ASN A 52 1.07 2.15 -28.03
N LYS A 53 0.63 3.41 -28.16
CA LYS A 53 1.49 4.57 -27.89
C LYS A 53 1.88 4.65 -26.43
N ALA A 54 0.93 4.40 -25.50
CA ALA A 54 1.21 4.36 -24.07
C ALA A 54 2.24 3.27 -23.70
N ILE A 55 2.12 2.06 -24.28
CA ILE A 55 3.09 0.99 -24.12
C ILE A 55 4.47 1.40 -24.65
N SER A 56 4.54 1.93 -25.87
CA SER A 56 5.79 2.40 -26.46
C SER A 56 6.43 3.49 -25.62
N PHE A 57 5.61 4.42 -25.09
CA PHE A 57 6.08 5.45 -24.17
C PHE A 57 6.68 4.83 -22.89
N ALA A 58 6.00 3.88 -22.25
CA ALA A 58 6.52 3.20 -21.05
C ALA A 58 7.86 2.51 -21.32
N MET A 59 7.98 1.79 -22.45
CA MET A 59 9.18 1.05 -22.82
C MET A 59 10.38 1.94 -23.13
N THR A 60 10.15 3.18 -23.62
CA THR A 60 11.22 4.12 -23.98
C THR A 60 11.59 5.10 -22.86
N HIS A 61 10.85 5.08 -21.74
CA HIS A 61 11.07 5.97 -20.60
C HIS A 61 11.44 5.17 -19.34
N GLU A 62 12.45 4.31 -19.45
CA GLU A 62 12.93 3.52 -18.32
C GLU A 62 13.55 4.39 -17.23
N ALA A 63 13.36 3.99 -15.97
CA ALA A 63 14.04 4.57 -14.82
C ALA A 63 15.57 4.49 -14.98
N LYS A 64 16.26 5.60 -14.70
CA LYS A 64 17.72 5.71 -14.87
C LYS A 64 18.55 5.00 -13.82
N SER A 65 17.91 4.45 -12.78
CA SER A 65 18.61 3.68 -11.75
C SER A 65 19.23 2.40 -12.33
N SER A 66 20.36 1.98 -11.77
CA SER A 66 21.03 0.73 -12.20
C SER A 66 20.11 -0.48 -12.09
N HIS A 67 20.32 -1.46 -12.98
CA HIS A 67 19.73 -2.81 -12.85
C HIS A 67 20.31 -3.57 -11.66
N ASP A 68 21.59 -3.35 -11.32
CA ASP A 68 22.20 -3.84 -10.09
C ASP A 68 21.54 -3.17 -8.88
N GLY A 69 20.89 -3.97 -8.01
CA GLY A 69 20.14 -3.47 -6.86
C GLY A 69 21.01 -2.74 -5.84
N ALA A 70 22.25 -3.19 -5.63
CA ALA A 70 23.17 -2.54 -4.69
C ALA A 70 23.64 -1.19 -5.22
N LEU A 71 23.98 -1.12 -6.51
CA LEU A 71 24.35 0.13 -7.16
C LEU A 71 23.15 1.10 -7.22
N SER A 72 21.96 0.62 -7.53
CA SER A 72 20.72 1.42 -7.51
C SER A 72 20.45 2.01 -6.13
N GLN A 73 20.62 1.21 -5.08
CA GLN A 73 20.50 1.63 -3.68
C GLN A 73 21.53 2.71 -3.35
N PHE A 74 22.79 2.51 -3.72
CA PHE A 74 23.85 3.49 -3.52
C PHE A 74 23.59 4.80 -4.29
N GLN A 75 23.14 4.74 -5.53
CA GLN A 75 22.78 5.91 -6.33
C GLN A 75 21.64 6.72 -5.69
N SER A 76 20.66 6.03 -5.10
CA SER A 76 19.49 6.68 -4.49
C SER A 76 19.78 7.27 -3.10
N PHE A 77 20.51 6.53 -2.25
CA PHE A 77 20.61 6.83 -0.82
C PHE A 77 22.05 6.83 -0.29
N GLY A 78 23.06 6.53 -1.11
CA GLY A 78 24.45 6.38 -0.67
C GLY A 78 25.10 7.63 -0.06
N LYS A 79 24.51 8.81 -0.26
CA LYS A 79 24.94 10.07 0.35
C LYS A 79 24.35 10.32 1.74
N GLU A 80 23.37 9.54 2.14
CA GLU A 80 22.74 9.68 3.46
C GLU A 80 23.64 9.06 4.54
N PRO A 81 23.63 9.61 5.76
CA PRO A 81 24.26 8.91 6.89
C PRO A 81 23.62 7.54 7.10
N PHE A 82 24.41 6.57 7.55
CA PHE A 82 23.91 5.20 7.77
C PHE A 82 23.26 4.54 6.53
N SER A 83 23.71 4.87 5.32
CA SER A 83 23.14 4.42 4.05
C SER A 83 23.37 2.93 3.74
N GLU A 84 24.20 2.22 4.51
CA GLU A 84 24.47 0.80 4.29
C GLU A 84 23.18 -0.02 4.20
N ALA A 85 23.05 -0.82 3.15
CA ALA A 85 21.96 -1.76 3.01
C ALA A 85 22.08 -2.91 4.03
N ILE A 86 20.99 -3.20 4.72
CA ILE A 86 20.92 -4.25 5.74
C ILE A 86 19.81 -5.28 5.47
N GLY A 87 19.05 -5.09 4.39
CA GLY A 87 18.08 -6.02 3.86
C GLY A 87 18.48 -6.53 2.48
N PRO A 88 17.81 -7.58 1.97
CA PRO A 88 18.08 -8.12 0.65
C PRO A 88 17.86 -7.09 -0.45
N LEU A 89 18.73 -7.11 -1.42
CA LEU A 89 18.67 -6.40 -2.69
C LEU A 89 18.85 -7.43 -3.81
N THR A 90 18.18 -7.20 -4.92
CA THR A 90 18.29 -8.06 -6.11
C THR A 90 18.49 -7.20 -7.35
N GLU A 91 18.95 -7.82 -8.41
CA GLU A 91 18.91 -7.22 -9.73
C GLU A 91 17.47 -6.93 -10.13
N ARG A 92 17.20 -5.73 -10.66
CA ARG A 92 15.87 -5.34 -11.15
C ARG A 92 15.64 -5.65 -12.62
N GLY A 93 14.39 -5.82 -13.00
CA GLY A 93 13.98 -5.91 -14.39
C GLY A 93 14.00 -4.56 -15.13
N GLY A 94 13.68 -4.60 -16.40
CA GLY A 94 13.37 -3.44 -17.24
C GLY A 94 11.94 -2.93 -17.03
N PRO A 95 11.51 -1.94 -17.83
CA PRO A 95 10.14 -1.43 -17.80
C PRO A 95 9.12 -2.54 -18.03
N ALA A 96 8.17 -2.69 -17.13
CA ALA A 96 7.11 -3.68 -17.24
C ALA A 96 5.80 -3.12 -16.66
N GLY A 97 4.68 -3.67 -17.08
CA GLY A 97 3.41 -3.28 -16.47
C GLY A 97 2.19 -3.89 -17.12
N ILE A 98 1.03 -3.57 -16.56
CA ILE A 98 -0.28 -4.01 -17.03
C ILE A 98 -1.29 -2.86 -16.91
N ILE A 99 -2.24 -2.84 -17.82
CA ILE A 99 -3.41 -1.95 -17.79
C ILE A 99 -4.64 -2.80 -17.56
N ILE A 100 -5.36 -2.50 -16.50
CA ILE A 100 -6.56 -3.20 -16.07
C ILE A 100 -7.73 -2.22 -16.22
N TYR A 101 -8.70 -2.56 -17.04
CA TYR A 101 -9.89 -1.76 -17.27
C TYR A 101 -11.14 -2.60 -17.03
N LYS A 102 -12.01 -2.14 -16.14
CA LYS A 102 -13.22 -2.88 -15.70
C LYS A 102 -12.88 -4.31 -15.25
N GLY A 103 -11.78 -4.45 -14.52
CA GLY A 103 -11.27 -5.72 -14.00
C GLY A 103 -10.49 -6.58 -14.99
N TYR A 104 -10.53 -6.33 -16.31
CA TYR A 104 -9.85 -7.12 -17.33
C TYR A 104 -8.48 -6.54 -17.68
N ILE A 105 -7.49 -7.40 -17.93
CA ILE A 105 -6.22 -6.95 -18.53
C ILE A 105 -6.49 -6.59 -20.00
N VAL A 106 -6.23 -5.35 -20.38
CA VAL A 106 -6.42 -4.84 -21.74
C VAL A 106 -5.10 -4.59 -22.47
N ALA A 107 -4.01 -4.45 -21.73
CA ALA A 107 -2.67 -4.31 -22.28
C ALA A 107 -1.63 -4.71 -21.25
N GLN A 108 -0.43 -5.10 -21.71
CA GLN A 108 0.73 -5.38 -20.89
C GLN A 108 2.01 -5.14 -21.67
N TRP A 109 3.12 -4.92 -20.97
CA TRP A 109 4.44 -4.74 -21.58
C TRP A 109 5.55 -5.26 -20.68
N GLY A 110 6.73 -5.50 -21.26
CA GLY A 110 7.90 -6.04 -20.56
C GLY A 110 7.66 -7.43 -19.97
N ASP A 111 8.19 -7.66 -18.78
CA ASP A 111 8.02 -8.91 -18.02
C ASP A 111 7.17 -8.65 -16.76
N PRO A 112 5.83 -8.72 -16.85
CA PRO A 112 4.94 -8.48 -15.72
C PRO A 112 4.96 -9.63 -14.68
N GLU A 113 5.48 -10.82 -15.02
CA GLU A 113 5.59 -11.95 -14.11
C GLU A 113 6.81 -11.85 -13.19
N ARG A 114 7.81 -11.04 -13.57
CA ARG A 114 9.02 -10.88 -12.78
C ARG A 114 8.70 -10.39 -11.37
N VAL A 115 9.15 -11.16 -10.38
CA VAL A 115 9.10 -10.76 -8.96
C VAL A 115 10.29 -9.85 -8.67
N ASP A 116 9.99 -8.61 -8.37
CA ASP A 116 10.99 -7.55 -8.21
C ASP A 116 10.66 -6.68 -7.00
N ILE A 117 11.64 -5.96 -6.47
CA ILE A 117 11.42 -5.03 -5.37
C ILE A 117 10.47 -3.90 -5.81
N VAL A 118 9.53 -3.51 -4.95
CA VAL A 118 8.62 -2.40 -5.20
C VAL A 118 8.85 -1.21 -4.27
N ASN A 119 9.92 -1.27 -3.49
CA ASN A 119 10.30 -0.21 -2.56
C ASN A 119 9.09 0.27 -1.74
N SER A 120 8.78 1.57 -1.77
CA SER A 120 7.78 2.18 -0.91
C SER A 120 6.34 1.78 -1.19
N VAL A 121 6.00 1.08 -2.28
CA VAL A 121 4.68 0.45 -2.41
C VAL A 121 4.42 -0.52 -1.24
N THR A 122 5.47 -1.06 -0.64
CA THR A 122 5.42 -1.87 0.60
C THR A 122 4.60 -1.20 1.71
N LYS A 123 4.67 0.13 1.84
CA LYS A 123 3.94 0.89 2.87
C LYS A 123 2.42 0.76 2.75
N SER A 124 1.92 0.59 1.53
CA SER A 124 0.49 0.39 1.29
C SER A 124 0.01 -0.96 1.84
N PHE A 125 0.83 -2.00 1.72
CA PHE A 125 0.56 -3.29 2.33
C PHE A 125 0.65 -3.22 3.87
N LEU A 126 1.60 -2.44 4.41
CA LEU A 126 1.70 -2.20 5.85
C LEU A 126 0.44 -1.49 6.37
N SER A 127 -0.02 -0.44 5.70
CA SER A 127 -1.26 0.24 6.11
C SER A 127 -2.46 -0.70 6.07
N THR A 128 -2.53 -1.60 5.08
CA THR A 128 -3.59 -2.60 4.98
C THR A 128 -3.58 -3.57 6.16
N VAL A 129 -2.41 -4.07 6.58
CA VAL A 129 -2.28 -4.95 7.74
C VAL A 129 -2.68 -4.24 9.04
N ILE A 130 -2.40 -2.95 9.17
CA ILE A 130 -2.85 -2.14 10.31
C ILE A 130 -4.37 -1.94 10.24
N GLY A 131 -4.93 -1.68 9.07
CA GLY A 131 -6.37 -1.58 8.86
C GLY A 131 -7.13 -2.84 9.26
N LEU A 132 -6.58 -4.00 8.93
CA LEU A 132 -7.14 -5.29 9.38
C LEU A 132 -7.13 -5.43 10.91
N ALA A 133 -6.12 -4.88 11.61
CA ALA A 133 -6.08 -4.89 13.07
C ALA A 133 -7.14 -3.95 13.66
N VAL A 134 -7.40 -2.80 13.02
CA VAL A 134 -8.49 -1.88 13.40
C VAL A 134 -9.85 -2.54 13.16
N ASP A 135 -10.07 -3.11 11.99
CA ASP A 135 -11.33 -3.80 11.63
C ASP A 135 -11.67 -4.95 12.57
N ARG A 136 -10.67 -5.56 13.20
CA ARG A 136 -10.84 -6.65 14.19
C ARG A 136 -10.89 -6.17 15.63
N GLY A 137 -10.85 -4.88 15.88
CA GLY A 137 -10.84 -4.30 17.22
C GLY A 137 -9.55 -4.58 18.02
N MET A 138 -8.48 -5.09 17.37
CA MET A 138 -7.17 -5.26 18.01
C MET A 138 -6.52 -3.90 18.28
N ILE A 139 -6.79 -2.91 17.41
CA ILE A 139 -6.55 -1.48 17.62
C ILE A 139 -7.93 -0.84 17.70
N HIS A 140 -8.28 -0.26 18.85
CA HIS A 140 -9.63 0.27 19.07
C HIS A 140 -9.89 1.55 18.28
N SER A 141 -8.86 2.39 18.10
CA SER A 141 -8.93 3.64 17.36
C SER A 141 -7.57 4.04 16.81
N THR A 142 -7.53 4.62 15.59
CA THR A 142 -6.31 5.25 15.07
C THR A 142 -5.85 6.43 15.93
N MET A 143 -6.74 7.00 16.75
CA MET A 143 -6.41 8.08 17.71
C MET A 143 -5.80 7.57 19.01
N ASP A 144 -5.78 6.27 19.25
CA ASP A 144 -5.07 5.69 20.38
C ASP A 144 -3.56 5.85 20.21
N THR A 145 -2.85 6.04 21.33
CA THR A 145 -1.39 6.09 21.30
C THR A 145 -0.81 4.71 21.05
N VAL A 146 0.20 4.64 20.18
CA VAL A 146 0.87 3.38 19.82
C VAL A 146 1.51 2.73 21.05
N ALA A 147 2.04 3.54 21.96
CA ALA A 147 2.66 3.09 23.22
C ALA A 147 1.74 2.21 24.10
N ARG A 148 0.41 2.31 23.96
CA ARG A 148 -0.56 1.45 24.67
C ARG A 148 -0.55 -0.01 24.19
N TYR A 149 -0.07 -0.23 22.98
CA TYR A 149 -0.11 -1.52 22.27
C TYR A 149 1.26 -2.19 22.17
N VAL A 150 2.33 -1.47 22.51
CA VAL A 150 3.70 -1.93 22.34
C VAL A 150 4.39 -1.99 23.71
N SER A 151 4.60 -3.20 24.20
CA SER A 151 5.47 -3.48 25.35
C SER A 151 6.94 -3.51 24.90
N PRO A 152 7.92 -3.46 25.82
CA PRO A 152 9.30 -3.76 25.50
C PRO A 152 9.43 -5.08 24.74
N ILE A 153 10.22 -5.11 23.68
CA ILE A 153 10.38 -6.21 22.74
C ILE A 153 11.80 -6.75 22.85
N GLU A 154 11.93 -8.04 23.01
CA GLU A 154 13.22 -8.73 23.00
C GLU A 154 13.75 -8.81 21.56
N VAL A 155 14.96 -8.30 21.33
CA VAL A 155 15.67 -8.48 20.06
C VAL A 155 16.34 -9.86 20.07
N TYR A 156 16.11 -10.64 19.04
CA TYR A 156 16.76 -11.94 18.90
C TYR A 156 18.26 -11.77 18.61
N ASN A 157 19.08 -12.34 19.50
CA ASN A 157 20.53 -12.36 19.35
C ASN A 157 21.04 -13.82 19.39
N PRO A 158 21.38 -14.41 18.24
CA PRO A 158 21.84 -15.80 18.20
C PRO A 158 23.15 -16.02 18.97
N ALA A 159 23.99 -15.02 19.12
CA ALA A 159 25.24 -15.12 19.88
C ALA A 159 24.97 -15.24 21.41
N ALA A 160 23.94 -14.57 21.90
CA ALA A 160 23.53 -14.67 23.31
C ALA A 160 23.00 -16.05 23.66
N GLN A 161 22.35 -16.75 22.75
CA GLN A 161 21.86 -18.11 22.95
C GLN A 161 22.99 -19.14 23.06
N LEU A 162 24.12 -18.90 22.37
CA LEU A 162 25.30 -19.78 22.45
C LEU A 162 26.13 -19.56 23.72
N SER A 163 26.06 -18.37 24.32
CA SER A 163 26.81 -18.04 25.55
C SER A 163 26.04 -18.32 26.85
N GLY A 164 24.84 -18.90 26.74
CA GLY A 164 23.93 -19.06 27.87
C GLY A 164 23.07 -17.80 28.10
N TYR A 165 22.21 -17.86 29.08
CA TYR A 165 21.19 -16.89 29.35
C TYR A 165 21.71 -15.45 29.48
N ASN A 166 21.17 -14.54 28.65
CA ASN A 166 21.32 -13.11 28.82
C ASN A 166 20.02 -12.55 29.47
N ALA A 167 20.04 -12.44 30.81
CA ALA A 167 18.88 -11.96 31.58
C ALA A 167 18.46 -10.53 31.21
N ASP A 168 19.41 -9.72 30.76
CA ASP A 168 19.20 -8.32 30.35
C ASP A 168 19.12 -8.20 28.83
N GLY A 169 18.60 -9.24 28.15
CA GLY A 169 18.51 -9.33 26.70
C GLY A 169 18.19 -7.98 26.04
N ASP A 170 18.68 -7.74 24.86
CA ASP A 170 18.55 -6.49 24.12
C ASP A 170 17.06 -6.12 23.93
N MET A 171 16.48 -5.53 24.98
CA MET A 171 15.10 -5.07 24.97
C MET A 171 15.02 -3.71 24.28
N ILE A 172 14.14 -3.58 23.30
CA ILE A 172 13.83 -2.30 22.68
C ILE A 172 12.41 -1.85 23.05
N ASN A 173 12.26 -0.55 23.29
CA ASN A 173 10.95 0.07 23.46
C ASN A 173 10.89 1.32 22.58
N PRO A 174 10.40 1.20 21.33
CA PRO A 174 10.45 2.26 20.35
C PRO A 174 9.50 3.43 20.65
N PHE A 175 8.66 3.34 21.68
CA PHE A 175 7.72 4.39 22.08
C PHE A 175 7.88 4.80 23.54
N SER A 176 9.11 4.84 24.04
CA SER A 176 9.38 5.08 25.47
C SER A 176 9.66 6.55 25.81
N SER A 177 10.09 7.39 24.85
CA SER A 177 10.35 8.80 25.12
C SER A 177 9.06 9.58 25.48
N ALA A 178 9.20 10.73 26.13
CA ALA A 178 8.06 11.56 26.46
C ALA A 178 7.29 12.04 25.21
N HIS A 179 8.01 12.26 24.10
CA HIS A 179 7.42 12.60 22.80
C HIS A 179 6.67 11.38 22.22
N ASP A 180 7.33 10.23 22.14
CA ASP A 180 6.82 9.06 21.44
C ASP A 180 5.61 8.43 22.12
N ARG A 181 5.50 8.55 23.45
CA ARG A 181 4.28 8.12 24.18
C ARG A 181 3.01 8.86 23.77
N ARG A 182 3.13 10.03 23.13
CA ARG A 182 2.01 10.83 22.62
C ARG A 182 1.57 10.44 21.21
N LEU A 183 2.40 9.65 20.49
CA LEU A 183 2.16 9.33 19.08
C LEU A 183 1.00 8.36 18.94
N THR A 184 0.02 8.76 18.13
CA THR A 184 -1.12 7.92 17.77
C THR A 184 -0.84 7.12 16.50
N TRP A 185 -1.58 6.06 16.27
CA TRP A 185 -1.56 5.35 14.98
C TRP A 185 -1.83 6.30 13.82
N GLU A 186 -2.73 7.26 13.99
CA GLU A 186 -3.09 8.27 13.00
C GLU A 186 -1.87 9.07 12.53
N VAL A 187 -1.11 9.66 13.45
CA VAL A 187 0.06 10.49 13.08
C VAL A 187 1.20 9.64 12.51
N MET A 188 1.34 8.39 12.94
CA MET A 188 2.30 7.44 12.35
C MET A 188 1.91 7.09 10.92
N LEU A 189 0.65 6.73 10.68
CA LEU A 189 0.11 6.40 9.35
C LEU A 189 0.24 7.57 8.37
N ARG A 190 0.07 8.81 8.84
CA ARG A 190 0.16 10.02 8.02
C ARG A 190 1.57 10.57 7.86
N GLN A 191 2.58 9.93 8.46
CA GLN A 191 3.97 10.44 8.45
C GLN A 191 4.13 11.84 9.06
N THR A 192 3.34 12.15 10.09
CA THR A 192 3.36 13.41 10.83
C THR A 192 3.73 13.23 12.29
N SER A 193 4.33 12.10 12.64
CA SER A 193 4.65 11.72 14.03
C SER A 193 5.84 12.48 14.60
N ASP A 194 6.82 12.79 13.79
CA ASP A 194 8.17 13.20 14.21
C ASP A 194 8.79 12.25 15.27
N TRP A 195 8.47 10.95 15.20
CA TRP A 195 9.03 9.91 16.05
C TRP A 195 10.55 10.04 16.12
N GLU A 196 11.12 9.79 17.28
CA GLU A 196 12.56 9.90 17.53
C GLU A 196 13.14 8.57 18.01
N GLY A 197 14.29 8.23 17.46
CA GLY A 197 14.99 7.03 17.92
C GLY A 197 15.89 6.42 16.86
N THR A 198 16.46 5.30 17.27
CA THR A 198 17.26 4.42 16.40
C THR A 198 16.59 3.06 16.37
N LEU A 199 16.33 2.56 15.17
CA LEU A 199 15.78 1.23 14.99
C LEU A 199 16.61 0.49 13.94
N TRP A 200 16.99 -0.75 14.26
CA TRP A 200 17.83 -1.60 13.40
C TRP A 200 19.16 -0.95 13.00
N GLY A 201 19.72 -0.13 13.91
CA GLY A 201 20.96 0.63 13.68
C GLY A 201 20.78 1.88 12.78
N LYS A 202 19.54 2.25 12.45
CA LYS A 202 19.21 3.42 11.64
C LYS A 202 18.53 4.48 12.50
N PRO A 203 19.15 5.63 12.76
CA PRO A 203 18.52 6.73 13.47
C PRO A 203 17.52 7.48 12.56
N ASP A 204 16.41 7.99 13.12
CA ASP A 204 15.37 8.68 12.36
C ASP A 204 15.88 9.93 11.62
N TRP A 205 16.84 10.64 12.23
CA TRP A 205 17.41 11.83 11.63
C TRP A 205 18.27 11.54 10.39
N ALA A 206 18.76 10.31 10.22
CA ALA A 206 19.62 9.94 9.10
C ALA A 206 18.85 9.68 7.79
N ASP A 207 17.55 9.48 7.88
CA ASP A 207 16.70 9.25 6.70
C ASP A 207 16.30 10.59 6.07
N ARG A 208 16.81 10.85 4.86
CA ARG A 208 16.57 12.08 4.09
C ARG A 208 16.77 13.34 4.95
N PRO A 209 17.97 13.49 5.55
CA PRO A 209 18.26 14.67 6.36
C PRO A 209 18.14 15.93 5.49
N PRO A 210 17.67 17.05 6.05
CA PRO A 210 17.68 18.30 5.31
C PRO A 210 19.12 18.73 5.00
N ALA A 211 19.28 19.54 3.96
CA ALA A 211 20.55 20.21 3.71
C ALA A 211 20.88 21.17 4.86
N GLY A 212 22.16 21.26 5.24
CA GLY A 212 22.64 22.17 6.27
C GLY A 212 23.30 21.47 7.47
N ASP A 213 23.23 22.10 8.64
CA ASP A 213 23.86 21.58 9.85
C ASP A 213 23.11 20.37 10.41
N ILE A 214 23.72 19.20 10.26
CA ILE A 214 23.18 17.93 10.73
C ILE A 214 23.09 17.87 12.26
N GLU A 215 24.03 18.50 12.97
CA GLU A 215 24.03 18.53 14.43
C GLU A 215 22.88 19.38 14.97
N GLN A 216 22.59 20.50 14.34
CA GLN A 216 21.44 21.32 14.67
C GLN A 216 20.15 20.53 14.40
N TYR A 217 20.07 19.78 13.29
CA TYR A 217 18.90 18.96 12.97
C TYR A 217 18.67 17.83 13.98
N LYS A 218 19.72 17.14 14.40
CA LYS A 218 19.64 16.08 15.43
C LYS A 218 19.11 16.60 16.75
N ASN A 219 19.59 17.78 17.17
CA ASN A 219 19.34 18.36 18.48
C ASN A 219 18.14 19.31 18.50
N ARG A 220 17.38 19.40 17.40
CA ARG A 220 16.22 20.26 17.31
C ARG A 220 15.09 19.81 18.26
N LYS A 221 14.28 20.75 18.70
CA LYS A 221 13.00 20.42 19.33
C LYS A 221 12.13 19.63 18.34
N ARG A 222 11.51 18.54 18.80
CA ARG A 222 10.56 17.77 18.00
C ARG A 222 9.31 18.59 17.71
N ASN A 223 8.76 18.42 16.51
CA ASN A 223 7.49 19.02 16.15
C ASN A 223 6.34 18.36 16.93
N ASP A 224 5.29 19.10 17.20
CA ASP A 224 4.10 18.48 17.77
C ASP A 224 3.49 17.46 16.77
N PRO A 225 3.07 16.27 17.27
CA PRO A 225 2.50 15.24 16.43
C PRO A 225 1.32 15.77 15.60
N GLY A 226 1.31 15.45 14.31
CA GLY A 226 0.27 15.88 13.37
C GLY A 226 0.56 17.19 12.64
N THR A 227 1.57 17.97 13.04
CA THR A 227 1.79 19.34 12.52
C THR A 227 2.69 19.43 11.30
N VAL A 228 3.68 18.53 11.19
CA VAL A 228 4.67 18.54 10.10
C VAL A 228 4.71 17.18 9.43
N TRP A 229 4.49 17.16 8.13
CA TRP A 229 4.67 15.97 7.31
C TRP A 229 6.14 15.78 6.95
N LYS A 230 6.68 14.61 7.26
CA LYS A 230 8.01 14.21 6.80
C LYS A 230 8.02 12.72 6.48
N TYR A 231 8.31 12.41 5.23
CA TYR A 231 8.52 11.04 4.77
C TYR A 231 9.79 10.48 5.40
N ASN A 232 9.67 9.37 6.14
CA ASN A 232 10.78 8.79 6.91
C ASN A 232 10.60 7.28 7.09
N ASP A 233 11.55 6.50 6.57
CA ASP A 233 11.47 5.04 6.57
C ASP A 233 11.82 4.41 7.92
N VAL A 234 12.60 5.07 8.78
CA VAL A 234 12.83 4.57 10.16
C VAL A 234 11.53 4.61 10.95
N ARG A 235 10.75 5.68 10.81
CA ARG A 235 9.43 5.83 11.43
C ARG A 235 8.43 4.80 10.91
N VAL A 236 8.52 4.46 9.63
CA VAL A 236 7.71 3.38 9.03
C VAL A 236 8.12 2.03 9.59
N ASN A 237 9.42 1.79 9.81
CA ASN A 237 9.89 0.56 10.44
C ASN A 237 9.44 0.44 11.91
N ALA A 238 9.41 1.56 12.65
CA ALA A 238 8.83 1.59 14.00
C ALA A 238 7.34 1.25 13.98
N LEU A 239 6.60 1.75 12.98
CA LEU A 239 5.20 1.39 12.78
C LEU A 239 5.01 -0.09 12.40
N ALA A 240 5.91 -0.66 11.58
CA ALA A 240 5.87 -2.08 11.23
C ALA A 240 6.12 -2.97 12.46
N LEU A 241 7.07 -2.59 13.33
CA LEU A 241 7.32 -3.29 14.58
C LEU A 241 6.12 -3.18 15.55
N ALA A 242 5.47 -2.01 15.60
CA ALA A 242 4.25 -1.82 16.39
C ALA A 242 3.10 -2.70 15.87
N ALA A 243 2.92 -2.78 14.56
CA ALA A 243 1.93 -3.68 13.96
C ALA A 243 2.24 -5.16 14.27
N LEU A 244 3.51 -5.57 14.21
CA LEU A 244 3.94 -6.91 14.60
C LEU A 244 3.59 -7.21 16.08
N SER A 245 3.78 -6.22 16.96
CA SER A 245 3.45 -6.34 18.40
C SER A 245 1.94 -6.53 18.63
N VAL A 246 1.11 -5.86 17.84
CA VAL A 246 -0.36 -6.02 17.91
C VAL A 246 -0.79 -7.40 17.41
N TRP A 247 -0.28 -7.81 16.26
CA TRP A 247 -0.66 -9.08 15.65
C TRP A 247 -0.06 -10.31 16.35
N ARG A 248 1.11 -10.17 16.96
CA ARG A 248 1.91 -11.26 17.52
C ARG A 248 2.05 -12.45 16.55
N LYS A 249 2.13 -12.11 15.27
CA LYS A 249 2.18 -13.01 14.14
C LYS A 249 2.94 -12.33 12.99
N PRO A 250 3.80 -13.04 12.23
CA PRO A 250 4.53 -12.45 11.11
C PRO A 250 3.60 -11.68 10.15
N LEU A 251 3.87 -10.40 9.89
CA LEU A 251 3.01 -9.57 9.05
C LEU A 251 2.82 -10.11 7.62
N PRO A 252 3.83 -10.75 6.98
CA PRO A 252 3.61 -11.43 5.70
C PRO A 252 2.53 -12.52 5.76
N GLN A 253 2.46 -13.26 6.87
CA GLN A 253 1.45 -14.29 7.06
C GLN A 253 0.06 -13.66 7.25
N VAL A 254 -0.04 -12.57 8.03
CA VAL A 254 -1.28 -11.82 8.19
C VAL A 254 -1.78 -11.31 6.84
N LEU A 255 -0.91 -10.69 6.05
CA LEU A 255 -1.24 -10.18 4.71
C LEU A 255 -1.69 -11.32 3.78
N LYS A 256 -0.95 -12.43 3.79
CA LYS A 256 -1.25 -13.62 2.97
C LYS A 256 -2.66 -14.13 3.22
N GLU A 257 -2.97 -14.45 4.47
CA GLU A 257 -4.22 -15.10 4.85
C GLU A 257 -5.46 -14.22 4.64
N ASN A 258 -5.30 -12.91 4.81
CA ASN A 258 -6.46 -12.00 4.85
C ASN A 258 -6.66 -11.21 3.56
N ILE A 259 -5.62 -11.03 2.76
CA ILE A 259 -5.67 -10.22 1.53
C ILE A 259 -5.18 -11.02 0.33
N MET A 260 -3.92 -11.48 0.32
CA MET A 260 -3.30 -11.98 -0.91
C MET A 260 -3.93 -13.28 -1.41
N ASP A 261 -4.19 -14.25 -0.53
CA ASP A 261 -4.90 -15.47 -0.90
C ASP A 261 -6.35 -15.19 -1.35
N PRO A 262 -7.16 -14.40 -0.58
CA PRO A 262 -8.51 -14.04 -1.00
C PRO A 262 -8.62 -13.33 -2.34
N ILE A 263 -7.66 -12.46 -2.70
CA ILE A 263 -7.65 -11.81 -4.02
C ILE A 263 -7.06 -12.69 -5.12
N GLY A 264 -6.62 -13.90 -4.80
CA GLY A 264 -6.03 -14.84 -5.75
C GLY A 264 -4.64 -14.44 -6.22
N ALA A 265 -3.85 -13.79 -5.38
CA ALA A 265 -2.46 -13.48 -5.67
C ALA A 265 -1.59 -14.76 -5.74
N SER A 266 -0.48 -14.68 -6.45
CA SER A 266 0.46 -15.80 -6.57
C SER A 266 1.15 -16.11 -5.22
N ALA A 267 1.85 -17.24 -5.16
CA ALA A 267 2.69 -17.61 -4.02
C ALA A 267 4.14 -17.10 -4.16
N THR A 268 4.42 -16.23 -5.15
CA THR A 268 5.80 -15.83 -5.47
C THR A 268 6.26 -14.58 -4.74
N TRP A 269 5.34 -13.72 -4.28
CA TRP A 269 5.71 -12.52 -3.54
C TRP A 269 6.38 -12.83 -2.21
N ARG A 270 7.23 -11.90 -1.74
CA ARG A 270 7.96 -11.98 -0.46
C ARG A 270 7.98 -10.60 0.19
N TRP A 271 7.96 -10.58 1.52
CA TRP A 271 8.11 -9.36 2.29
C TRP A 271 9.21 -9.55 3.33
N PHE A 272 10.34 -8.91 3.12
CA PHE A 272 11.52 -9.06 3.94
C PHE A 272 11.73 -7.89 4.91
N GLY A 273 12.30 -8.21 6.07
CA GLY A 273 12.91 -7.25 6.97
C GLY A 273 14.41 -7.09 6.72
N TYR A 274 15.13 -6.81 7.77
CA TYR A 274 16.57 -6.63 7.79
C TYR A 274 17.27 -7.79 8.49
N ARG A 275 18.59 -7.97 8.22
CA ARG A 275 19.38 -9.04 8.86
C ARG A 275 19.36 -8.99 10.39
N ASN A 276 19.14 -7.81 10.98
CA ASN A 276 19.11 -7.54 12.41
C ASN A 276 17.72 -7.17 12.95
N SER A 277 16.64 -7.40 12.19
CA SER A 277 15.27 -7.05 12.62
C SER A 277 14.47 -8.25 13.16
N TRP A 278 15.16 -9.22 13.73
CA TRP A 278 14.55 -10.38 14.36
C TRP A 278 14.23 -10.10 15.83
N VAL A 279 13.06 -10.50 16.25
CA VAL A 279 12.55 -10.29 17.61
C VAL A 279 11.96 -11.59 18.17
N VAL A 280 11.87 -11.67 19.48
CA VAL A 280 11.23 -12.80 20.19
C VAL A 280 9.90 -12.30 20.74
N MET A 281 8.82 -12.96 20.37
CA MET A 281 7.48 -12.71 20.92
C MET A 281 6.77 -14.04 21.16
N ASP A 282 6.19 -14.21 22.34
CA ASP A 282 5.50 -15.46 22.74
C ASP A 282 6.36 -16.71 22.54
N GLY A 283 7.66 -16.60 22.79
CA GLY A 283 8.62 -17.71 22.61
C GLY A 283 8.94 -18.03 21.15
N GLN A 284 8.50 -17.21 20.19
CA GLN A 284 8.76 -17.41 18.76
C GLN A 284 9.67 -16.30 18.20
N ILE A 285 10.60 -16.71 17.36
CA ILE A 285 11.46 -15.77 16.62
C ILE A 285 10.70 -15.31 15.37
N MET A 286 10.51 -14.00 15.26
CA MET A 286 9.81 -13.37 14.15
C MET A 286 10.63 -12.23 13.56
N GLN A 287 10.56 -12.03 12.25
CA GLN A 287 11.19 -10.87 11.60
C GLN A 287 10.23 -9.70 11.57
N SER A 288 10.65 -8.55 12.11
CA SER A 288 10.01 -7.28 11.80
C SER A 288 10.38 -6.89 10.36
N VAL A 289 9.36 -6.72 9.52
CA VAL A 289 9.56 -6.42 8.10
C VAL A 289 10.04 -5.00 7.86
N SER A 290 10.76 -4.76 6.76
CA SER A 290 11.01 -3.41 6.26
C SER A 290 9.71 -2.81 5.73
N GLY A 291 9.33 -1.65 6.24
CA GLY A 291 8.11 -0.98 5.83
C GLY A 291 8.21 -0.27 4.47
N GLY A 292 9.41 -0.03 3.94
CA GLY A 292 9.57 0.76 2.72
C GLY A 292 10.75 0.42 1.82
N GLY A 293 11.63 -0.48 2.21
CA GLY A 293 12.77 -0.91 1.39
C GLY A 293 13.92 0.09 1.29
N HIS A 294 13.96 1.13 2.15
CA HIS A 294 14.98 2.18 2.08
C HIS A 294 16.43 1.64 2.20
N TRP A 295 16.65 0.62 3.03
CA TRP A 295 17.95 -0.06 3.20
C TRP A 295 17.90 -1.51 2.72
N GLY A 296 17.16 -1.76 1.63
CA GLY A 296 16.82 -3.10 1.15
C GLY A 296 15.64 -3.72 1.90
N GLY A 297 15.30 -4.95 1.59
CA GLY A 297 14.10 -5.59 2.11
C GLY A 297 12.81 -4.98 1.53
N GLY A 298 11.70 -5.07 2.28
CA GLY A 298 10.40 -4.66 1.78
C GLY A 298 9.76 -5.72 0.88
N MET A 299 8.76 -5.31 0.10
CA MET A 299 7.97 -6.21 -0.74
C MET A 299 8.67 -6.47 -2.08
N PHE A 300 8.74 -7.75 -2.44
CA PHE A 300 9.10 -8.26 -3.76
C PHE A 300 7.86 -8.93 -4.34
N ILE A 301 7.39 -8.47 -5.48
CA ILE A 301 6.08 -8.85 -6.01
C ILE A 301 6.03 -8.64 -7.53
N ASN A 302 5.24 -9.40 -8.26
CA ASN A 302 5.03 -9.22 -9.68
C ASN A 302 3.93 -8.19 -10.00
N ALA A 303 3.81 -7.77 -11.26
CA ALA A 303 2.85 -6.75 -11.66
C ALA A 303 1.39 -7.24 -11.57
N TYR A 304 1.13 -8.52 -11.75
CA TYR A 304 -0.22 -9.07 -11.64
C TYR A 304 -0.74 -9.00 -10.19
N ASP A 305 0.08 -9.38 -9.22
CA ASP A 305 -0.29 -9.31 -7.81
C ASP A 305 -0.45 -7.85 -7.34
N MET A 306 0.39 -6.93 -7.85
CA MET A 306 0.19 -5.49 -7.64
C MET A 306 -1.14 -5.01 -8.22
N GLY A 307 -1.50 -5.49 -9.40
CA GLY A 307 -2.77 -5.15 -10.06
C GLY A 307 -3.99 -5.67 -9.29
N ARG A 308 -3.91 -6.88 -8.71
CA ARG A 308 -4.97 -7.42 -7.83
C ARG A 308 -5.16 -6.56 -6.58
N PHE A 309 -4.06 -6.13 -5.97
CA PHE A 309 -4.11 -5.20 -4.84
C PHE A 309 -4.69 -3.84 -5.26
N GLY A 310 -4.33 -3.33 -6.43
CA GLY A 310 -4.91 -2.11 -7.00
C GLY A 310 -6.42 -2.23 -7.20
N LEU A 311 -6.91 -3.33 -7.75
CA LEU A 311 -8.35 -3.61 -7.89
C LEU A 311 -9.06 -3.68 -6.54
N LEU A 312 -8.47 -4.33 -5.54
CA LEU A 312 -9.03 -4.38 -4.19
C LEU A 312 -9.22 -2.97 -3.63
N THR A 313 -8.21 -2.11 -3.75
CA THR A 313 -8.28 -0.73 -3.24
C THR A 313 -9.26 0.12 -4.05
N LEU A 314 -9.30 -0.05 -5.37
CA LEU A 314 -10.25 0.61 -6.27
C LEU A 314 -11.71 0.29 -5.91
N HIS A 315 -11.98 -0.95 -5.52
CA HIS A 315 -13.29 -1.40 -5.05
C HIS A 315 -13.47 -1.27 -3.54
N HIS A 316 -12.77 -0.32 -2.91
CA HIS A 316 -12.91 0.02 -1.49
C HIS A 316 -12.82 -1.17 -0.53
N GLY A 317 -11.91 -2.09 -0.84
CA GLY A 317 -11.65 -3.29 -0.03
C GLY A 317 -12.62 -4.44 -0.26
N ASN A 318 -13.54 -4.31 -1.21
CA ASN A 318 -14.44 -5.39 -1.62
C ASN A 318 -13.81 -6.21 -2.76
N TRP A 319 -13.86 -7.53 -2.62
CA TRP A 319 -13.44 -8.47 -3.64
C TRP A 319 -14.54 -9.46 -3.93
N ASN A 320 -15.17 -9.33 -5.08
CA ASN A 320 -16.24 -10.23 -5.55
C ASN A 320 -17.35 -10.45 -4.49
N GLY A 321 -17.84 -9.36 -3.89
CA GLY A 321 -18.89 -9.37 -2.87
C GLY A 321 -18.42 -9.65 -1.43
N LYS A 322 -17.13 -9.94 -1.22
CA LYS A 322 -16.55 -10.14 0.11
C LYS A 322 -15.73 -8.90 0.51
N GLN A 323 -16.08 -8.27 1.64
CA GLN A 323 -15.31 -7.18 2.22
C GLN A 323 -14.08 -7.76 2.93
N LEU A 324 -12.87 -7.53 2.38
CA LEU A 324 -11.61 -8.04 2.93
C LEU A 324 -10.97 -7.07 3.91
N ILE A 325 -11.13 -5.78 3.66
CA ILE A 325 -10.78 -4.67 4.54
C ILE A 325 -11.91 -3.65 4.48
N SER A 326 -12.24 -3.00 5.58
CA SER A 326 -13.44 -2.14 5.63
C SER A 326 -13.36 -0.97 4.64
N GLU A 327 -14.49 -0.61 4.06
CA GLU A 327 -14.64 0.61 3.26
C GLU A 327 -14.25 1.85 4.06
N GLN A 328 -14.56 1.86 5.37
CA GLN A 328 -14.18 2.93 6.26
C GLN A 328 -12.66 3.11 6.33
N TRP A 329 -11.89 2.02 6.42
CA TRP A 329 -10.43 2.09 6.39
C TRP A 329 -9.90 2.68 5.09
N VAL A 330 -10.40 2.21 3.96
CA VAL A 330 -9.99 2.74 2.64
C VAL A 330 -10.34 4.22 2.53
N LYS A 331 -11.52 4.65 2.98
CA LYS A 331 -11.92 6.05 3.02
C LYS A 331 -11.00 6.90 3.90
N GLN A 332 -10.59 6.40 5.06
CA GLN A 332 -9.62 7.10 5.93
C GLN A 332 -8.25 7.18 5.26
N ALA A 333 -7.80 6.12 4.59
CA ALA A 333 -6.54 6.10 3.86
C ALA A 333 -6.52 7.11 2.69
N LEU A 334 -7.65 7.36 2.06
CA LEU A 334 -7.85 8.35 0.99
C LEU A 334 -8.12 9.78 1.52
N THR A 335 -8.25 9.96 2.84
CA THR A 335 -8.46 11.30 3.40
C THR A 335 -7.15 12.07 3.44
N PRO A 336 -7.09 13.28 2.86
CA PRO A 336 -5.86 14.09 2.85
C PRO A 336 -5.32 14.38 4.25
N THR A 337 -4.01 14.32 4.38
CA THR A 337 -3.30 14.75 5.59
C THR A 337 -3.28 16.27 5.66
N ALA A 338 -3.62 16.86 6.80
CA ALA A 338 -3.67 18.32 6.95
C ALA A 338 -2.33 19.01 6.63
N ALA A 339 -1.21 18.36 6.99
CA ALA A 339 0.14 18.86 6.73
C ALA A 339 0.63 18.58 5.29
N ASN A 340 -0.07 17.73 4.51
CA ASN A 340 0.22 17.41 3.11
C ASN A 340 -1.03 16.87 2.42
N THR A 341 -1.73 17.72 1.69
CA THR A 341 -2.99 17.37 1.01
C THR A 341 -2.85 16.32 -0.10
N GLY A 342 -1.64 16.10 -0.60
CA GLY A 342 -1.31 15.04 -1.56
C GLY A 342 -1.00 13.69 -0.92
N TYR A 343 -1.24 13.51 0.40
CA TYR A 343 -0.88 12.29 1.10
C TYR A 343 -1.97 11.87 2.10
N GLY A 344 -2.39 10.63 1.99
CA GLY A 344 -3.32 9.99 2.92
C GLY A 344 -2.61 9.18 4.01
N TYR A 345 -2.96 7.91 4.16
CA TYR A 345 -2.19 6.97 4.97
C TYR A 345 -0.96 6.46 4.19
N MET A 346 -0.11 5.70 4.84
CA MET A 346 1.12 5.12 4.29
C MET A 346 1.07 4.85 2.79
N ASN A 347 1.78 5.66 2.01
CA ASN A 347 1.96 5.54 0.57
C ASN A 347 0.69 5.65 -0.31
N TRP A 348 -0.40 6.18 0.23
CA TRP A 348 -1.54 6.61 -0.55
C TRP A 348 -1.30 8.05 -0.98
N PHE A 349 -0.68 8.22 -2.16
CA PHE A 349 -0.46 9.54 -2.77
C PHE A 349 -1.72 9.95 -3.51
N LEU A 350 -2.28 11.09 -3.08
CA LEU A 350 -3.55 11.60 -3.57
C LEU A 350 -3.32 12.66 -4.65
N ASN A 351 -4.18 12.69 -5.64
CA ASN A 351 -4.13 13.68 -6.71
C ASN A 351 -5.07 14.88 -6.47
N THR A 352 -5.42 15.16 -5.21
CA THR A 352 -6.45 16.15 -4.83
C THR A 352 -6.21 17.55 -5.38
N ASP A 353 -4.95 17.97 -5.47
CA ASP A 353 -4.54 19.26 -6.02
C ASP A 353 -3.99 19.18 -7.46
N LYS A 354 -4.07 18.00 -8.07
CA LYS A 354 -3.58 17.69 -9.44
C LYS A 354 -2.10 18.02 -9.69
N LYS A 355 -1.29 18.11 -8.62
CA LYS A 355 0.16 18.35 -8.75
C LYS A 355 0.92 17.09 -9.12
N LEU A 356 0.49 15.94 -8.60
CA LEU A 356 1.16 14.67 -8.85
C LEU A 356 0.93 14.20 -10.29
N LEU A 357 -0.32 14.24 -10.74
CA LEU A 357 -0.78 13.81 -12.06
C LEU A 357 -1.74 14.86 -12.64
N PRO A 358 -1.22 15.95 -13.24
CA PRO A 358 -2.06 17.02 -13.82
C PRO A 358 -3.08 16.52 -14.83
N SER A 359 -2.76 15.44 -15.56
CA SER A 359 -3.62 14.88 -16.61
C SER A 359 -4.74 13.98 -16.07
N ALA A 360 -4.62 13.49 -14.83
CA ALA A 360 -5.57 12.57 -14.23
C ALA A 360 -6.70 13.28 -13.45
N PRO A 361 -7.84 12.61 -13.19
CA PRO A 361 -8.86 13.10 -12.27
C PRO A 361 -8.32 13.36 -10.85
N ALA A 362 -8.92 14.31 -10.14
CA ALA A 362 -8.47 14.73 -8.81
C ALA A 362 -8.74 13.67 -7.71
N ASN A 363 -9.67 12.75 -7.95
CA ASN A 363 -10.04 11.66 -7.05
C ASN A 363 -9.21 10.38 -7.24
N THR A 364 -8.17 10.43 -8.08
CA THR A 364 -7.24 9.31 -8.27
C THR A 364 -6.18 9.27 -7.17
N TRP A 365 -5.59 8.10 -7.00
CA TRP A 365 -4.45 7.92 -6.11
C TRP A 365 -3.42 6.96 -6.70
N VAL A 366 -2.21 7.05 -6.18
CA VAL A 366 -1.10 6.21 -6.62
C VAL A 366 -0.34 5.66 -5.42
N HIS A 367 -0.03 4.37 -5.44
CA HIS A 367 0.98 3.79 -4.56
C HIS A 367 2.31 3.86 -5.28
N ILE A 368 3.32 4.50 -4.68
CA ILE A 368 4.59 4.82 -5.37
C ILE A 368 5.78 4.24 -4.64
N GLY A 369 6.66 3.56 -5.36
CA GLY A 369 7.97 3.12 -4.87
C GLY A 369 9.12 3.70 -5.68
N ASN A 370 10.31 3.77 -5.08
CA ASN A 370 11.53 4.23 -5.75
C ASN A 370 11.73 3.50 -7.09
N GLY A 371 12.19 4.21 -8.12
CA GLY A 371 12.22 3.71 -9.50
C GLY A 371 10.85 3.74 -10.17
N ASN A 372 9.87 4.49 -9.63
CA ASN A 372 8.48 4.58 -10.09
C ASN A 372 7.84 3.21 -10.33
N ASN A 373 7.96 2.35 -9.32
CA ASN A 373 7.07 1.21 -9.21
C ASN A 373 5.73 1.75 -8.71
N ILE A 374 4.69 1.73 -9.55
CA ILE A 374 3.41 2.37 -9.23
C ILE A 374 2.23 1.40 -9.36
N ILE A 375 1.21 1.68 -8.55
CA ILE A 375 -0.16 1.20 -8.75
C ILE A 375 -1.03 2.45 -8.81
N TYR A 376 -1.45 2.84 -9.99
CA TYR A 376 -2.39 3.93 -10.21
C TYR A 376 -3.81 3.41 -10.17
N CYS A 377 -4.70 4.09 -9.46
CA CYS A 377 -6.11 3.75 -9.31
C CYS A 377 -6.99 4.94 -9.68
N ASP A 378 -7.90 4.71 -10.61
CA ASP A 378 -8.83 5.71 -11.15
C ASP A 378 -10.27 5.22 -11.05
N PRO A 379 -11.03 5.70 -10.08
CA PRO A 379 -12.41 5.26 -9.86
C PRO A 379 -13.37 5.78 -10.92
N ASP A 380 -13.08 6.91 -11.57
CA ASP A 380 -13.96 7.48 -12.59
C ASP A 380 -14.00 6.60 -13.86
N HIS A 381 -12.89 5.92 -14.14
CA HIS A 381 -12.74 5.08 -15.33
C HIS A 381 -12.75 3.58 -15.04
N ASP A 382 -12.86 3.16 -13.78
CA ASP A 382 -12.67 1.75 -13.36
C ASP A 382 -11.36 1.18 -13.94
N LEU A 383 -10.26 1.92 -13.68
CA LEU A 383 -8.95 1.72 -14.28
C LEU A 383 -7.88 1.54 -13.20
N VAL A 384 -7.08 0.48 -13.34
CA VAL A 384 -5.83 0.30 -12.59
C VAL A 384 -4.67 0.18 -13.57
N VAL A 385 -3.59 0.89 -13.29
CA VAL A 385 -2.35 0.77 -14.05
C VAL A 385 -1.22 0.38 -13.10
N VAL A 386 -0.57 -0.71 -13.40
CA VAL A 386 0.70 -1.06 -12.78
C VAL A 386 1.80 -0.73 -13.76
N ALA A 387 2.74 0.12 -13.35
CA ALA A 387 3.96 0.34 -14.11
C ALA A 387 5.18 0.17 -13.19
N ARG A 388 6.23 -0.40 -13.75
CA ARG A 388 7.46 -0.69 -13.04
C ARG A 388 8.63 -0.10 -13.79
N TRP A 389 9.56 0.51 -13.04
CA TRP A 389 10.82 1.03 -13.53
C TRP A 389 10.66 2.07 -14.65
N ILE A 390 9.69 2.97 -14.48
CA ILE A 390 9.51 4.12 -15.37
C ILE A 390 10.23 5.35 -14.80
N ASP A 391 10.77 6.22 -15.66
CA ASP A 391 11.41 7.49 -15.25
C ASP A 391 10.46 8.36 -14.43
N ASN A 392 10.97 8.99 -13.38
CA ASN A 392 10.16 9.77 -12.42
C ASN A 392 9.35 10.89 -13.08
N ASN A 393 9.89 11.52 -14.12
CA ASN A 393 9.23 12.63 -14.80
C ASN A 393 8.22 12.15 -15.86
N SER A 394 8.13 10.85 -16.09
CA SER A 394 7.33 10.26 -17.17
C SER A 394 6.01 9.65 -16.68
N MET A 395 5.75 9.68 -15.37
CA MET A 395 4.54 9.05 -14.81
C MET A 395 3.25 9.70 -15.34
N ASP A 396 3.14 11.04 -15.29
CA ASP A 396 1.96 11.75 -15.82
C ASP A 396 1.79 11.56 -17.34
N GLY A 397 2.90 11.56 -18.08
CA GLY A 397 2.89 11.30 -19.51
C GLY A 397 2.35 9.90 -19.87
N LEU A 398 2.73 8.88 -19.11
CA LEU A 398 2.18 7.53 -19.26
C LEU A 398 0.67 7.51 -18.99
N ILE A 399 0.25 8.05 -17.86
CA ILE A 399 -1.16 8.07 -17.46
C ILE A 399 -1.99 8.88 -18.48
N ASN A 400 -1.50 10.03 -18.93
CA ASN A 400 -2.16 10.82 -19.97
C ASN A 400 -2.37 10.02 -21.26
N ASN A 401 -1.34 9.31 -21.74
CA ASN A 401 -1.47 8.47 -22.94
C ASN A 401 -2.51 7.34 -22.75
N ILE A 402 -2.61 6.77 -21.55
CA ILE A 402 -3.61 5.74 -21.26
C ILE A 402 -5.02 6.34 -21.21
N LEU A 403 -5.19 7.50 -20.55
CA LEU A 403 -6.49 8.16 -20.43
C LEU A 403 -7.03 8.63 -21.80
N GLN A 404 -6.16 9.02 -22.74
CA GLN A 404 -6.55 9.31 -24.12
C GLN A 404 -7.12 8.09 -24.86
N ALA A 405 -6.85 6.87 -24.41
CA ALA A 405 -7.44 5.67 -24.99
C ALA A 405 -8.83 5.34 -24.43
N VAL A 406 -9.21 5.93 -23.31
CA VAL A 406 -10.52 5.78 -22.66
C VAL A 406 -11.46 6.82 -23.31
N LYS A 407 -12.52 6.34 -23.97
CA LYS A 407 -13.51 7.19 -24.69
C LYS A 407 -14.71 7.50 -23.81
#